data_9136aa6421f3c09064e85752dfc30e4f
#
_entry.id   9136aa6421f3c09064e85752dfc30e4f
#
_cell.length_a   1.000
_cell.length_b   1.000
_cell.length_c   1.000
_cell.angle_alpha   90.00
_cell.angle_beta   90.00
_cell.angle_gamma   90.00
#
_symmetry.space_group_name_H-M   'P 1'
#
loop_
_entity.id
_entity.type
_entity.pdbx_description
1 polymer ?
#
loop_
_entity_poly.entity_id
_entity_poly.type
_entity_poly.pdbx_seq_one_letter_code
_entity_poly.pdbx_strand_id
1 'polypeptide(L)'
;MSTVSVLILTRNEEKHIRDCIESCLPIADEVIVIDDGSTDQTVAISEELGAKVVQHALNRDWAQQRMFAISQASCEWILFVDADERVSSELQVSIRDAIAKEDRYAYWMERHNIFHHNTATHGSMRPDKVLRLMPKDGAEVSGVVHETISSSYPGKKLEGKLFHYTYDNWEQYLSKMNRYTTIAAEQYYEAGKRCSFFKDILLRPSWAFFKIYILQGGCLDGRIGFVLSLYHYIYTVTKYVKLYYLQRSKGQL
;
A
#
# COMPACT_ATOMS: atom_id res chain seq x y z
N MET A 1 26.00 -4.04 17.13
CA MET A 1 24.71 -4.56 16.59
C MET A 1 24.20 -3.56 15.60
N SER A 2 23.76 -4.00 14.43
CA SER A 2 23.16 -3.08 13.45
C SER A 2 21.83 -2.54 13.97
N THR A 3 21.59 -1.26 13.69
CA THR A 3 20.41 -0.51 14.16
C THR A 3 19.45 -0.22 13.02
N VAL A 4 18.14 -0.14 13.32
CA VAL A 4 17.10 0.10 12.32
C VAL A 4 16.15 1.24 12.72
N SER A 5 15.99 2.20 11.78
CA SER A 5 14.98 3.23 11.85
C SER A 5 13.72 2.76 11.13
N VAL A 6 12.60 2.69 11.84
CA VAL A 6 11.28 2.46 11.24
C VAL A 6 10.69 3.80 10.81
N LEU A 7 10.32 3.90 9.53
CA LEU A 7 9.82 5.11 8.89
C LEU A 7 8.34 4.92 8.52
N ILE A 8 7.45 5.68 9.16
CA ILE A 8 6.00 5.61 8.98
C ILE A 8 5.50 6.93 8.38
N LEU A 9 4.85 6.87 7.22
CA LEU A 9 4.15 8.01 6.66
C LEU A 9 2.68 7.94 7.07
N THR A 10 2.12 9.08 7.51
CA THR A 10 0.76 9.09 8.05
C THR A 10 -0.01 10.37 7.75
N ARG A 11 -1.34 10.22 7.69
CA ARG A 11 -2.31 11.32 7.72
C ARG A 11 -3.67 10.81 8.15
N ASN A 12 -4.15 11.24 9.34
CA ASN A 12 -5.45 10.86 9.89
C ASN A 12 -5.62 9.33 10.00
N GLU A 13 -4.69 8.68 10.70
CA GLU A 13 -4.64 7.24 10.90
C GLU A 13 -4.78 6.84 12.39
N GLU A 14 -5.56 7.61 13.18
CA GLU A 14 -5.76 7.36 14.63
C GLU A 14 -6.21 5.94 14.96
N LYS A 15 -6.93 5.28 14.02
CA LYS A 15 -7.40 3.90 14.18
C LYS A 15 -6.31 2.85 14.02
N HIS A 16 -5.28 3.18 13.25
CA HIS A 16 -4.26 2.22 12.84
C HIS A 16 -2.89 2.47 13.45
N ILE A 17 -2.55 3.73 13.71
CA ILE A 17 -1.17 4.11 14.04
C ILE A 17 -0.65 3.42 15.30
N ARG A 18 -1.49 3.19 16.34
CA ARG A 18 -1.10 2.51 17.58
C ARG A 18 -0.57 1.11 17.29
N ASP A 19 -1.39 0.25 16.70
CA ASP A 19 -1.00 -1.12 16.42
C ASP A 19 0.16 -1.20 15.41
N CYS A 20 0.28 -0.23 14.48
CA CYS A 20 1.41 -0.12 13.56
C CYS A 20 2.71 0.06 14.34
N ILE A 21 2.78 1.08 15.18
CA ILE A 21 3.96 1.38 15.99
C ILE A 21 4.27 0.21 16.92
N GLU A 22 3.27 -0.32 17.68
CA GLU A 22 3.45 -1.44 18.59
C GLU A 22 4.00 -2.69 17.89
N SER A 23 3.59 -2.95 16.64
CA SER A 23 4.13 -4.06 15.85
C SER A 23 5.60 -3.85 15.44
N CYS A 24 6.07 -2.60 15.44
CA CYS A 24 7.43 -2.25 15.06
C CYS A 24 8.39 -2.15 16.24
N LEU A 25 7.91 -1.81 17.45
CA LEU A 25 8.75 -1.63 18.65
C LEU A 25 9.72 -2.79 18.91
N PRO A 26 9.36 -4.08 18.73
CA PRO A 26 10.29 -5.19 19.00
C PRO A 26 11.52 -5.20 18.09
N ILE A 27 11.50 -4.49 16.96
CA ILE A 27 12.58 -4.48 15.98
C ILE A 27 13.23 -3.10 15.79
N ALA A 28 12.55 -2.02 16.21
CA ALA A 28 13.00 -0.65 16.02
C ALA A 28 14.03 -0.24 17.07
N ASP A 29 15.09 0.48 16.65
CA ASP A 29 15.95 1.27 17.54
C ASP A 29 15.44 2.72 17.58
N GLU A 30 14.77 3.18 16.54
CA GLU A 30 13.96 4.39 16.51
C GLU A 30 12.73 4.23 15.62
N VAL A 31 11.62 4.88 15.98
CA VAL A 31 10.42 5.00 15.15
C VAL A 31 10.23 6.46 14.79
N ILE A 32 10.15 6.76 13.49
CA ILE A 32 9.97 8.11 12.97
C ILE A 32 8.66 8.15 12.19
N VAL A 33 7.75 9.00 12.62
CA VAL A 33 6.45 9.23 11.98
C VAL A 33 6.52 10.56 11.23
N ILE A 34 6.33 10.51 9.92
CA ILE A 34 6.22 11.68 9.05
C ILE A 34 4.75 11.98 8.83
N ASP A 35 4.27 13.04 9.46
CA ASP A 35 2.86 13.43 9.46
C ASP A 35 2.55 14.51 8.43
N ASP A 36 1.58 14.25 7.55
CA ASP A 36 1.09 15.19 6.53
C ASP A 36 -0.11 16.03 7.05
N GLY A 37 0.04 16.59 8.26
CA GLY A 37 -0.97 17.48 8.83
C GLY A 37 -2.23 16.77 9.30
N SER A 38 -2.10 15.73 10.12
CA SER A 38 -3.23 15.06 10.77
C SER A 38 -4.01 16.01 11.67
N THR A 39 -5.32 15.83 11.68
CA THR A 39 -6.27 16.63 12.49
C THR A 39 -6.99 15.79 13.55
N ASP A 40 -6.73 14.50 13.58
CA ASP A 40 -7.22 13.51 14.55
C ASP A 40 -6.16 13.22 15.64
N GLN A 41 -6.30 12.12 16.38
CA GLN A 41 -5.37 11.74 17.45
C GLN A 41 -4.07 11.08 16.97
N THR A 42 -3.81 10.98 15.66
CA THR A 42 -2.65 10.28 15.10
C THR A 42 -1.33 10.72 15.73
N VAL A 43 -1.09 12.03 15.79
CA VAL A 43 0.15 12.61 16.34
C VAL A 43 0.27 12.30 17.82
N ALA A 44 -0.77 12.56 18.61
CA ALA A 44 -0.77 12.34 20.07
C ALA A 44 -0.50 10.86 20.42
N ILE A 45 -1.13 9.92 19.69
CA ILE A 45 -0.90 8.48 19.88
C ILE A 45 0.54 8.10 19.54
N SER A 46 1.10 8.66 18.47
CA SER A 46 2.47 8.37 18.04
C SER A 46 3.50 8.84 19.09
N GLU A 47 3.33 10.04 19.63
CA GLU A 47 4.19 10.61 20.68
C GLU A 47 4.07 9.83 22.00
N GLU A 48 2.84 9.42 22.40
CA GLU A 48 2.59 8.57 23.57
C GLU A 48 3.39 7.27 23.51
N LEU A 49 3.55 6.69 22.32
CA LEU A 49 4.30 5.44 22.08
C LEU A 49 5.81 5.68 21.91
N GLY A 50 6.29 6.91 22.09
CA GLY A 50 7.70 7.27 22.01
C GLY A 50 8.25 7.44 20.60
N ALA A 51 7.39 7.53 19.58
CA ALA A 51 7.82 7.81 18.21
C ALA A 51 8.24 9.29 18.06
N LYS A 52 9.29 9.54 17.27
CA LYS A 52 9.66 10.88 16.84
C LYS A 52 8.71 11.33 15.73
N VAL A 53 7.82 12.27 16.03
CA VAL A 53 6.91 12.83 15.02
C VAL A 53 7.52 14.04 14.34
N VAL A 54 7.52 14.05 13.00
CA VAL A 54 8.01 15.17 12.18
C VAL A 54 6.91 15.60 11.21
N GLN A 55 6.50 16.85 11.30
CA GLN A 55 5.52 17.44 10.39
C GLN A 55 6.16 17.74 9.03
N HIS A 56 5.62 17.17 7.97
CA HIS A 56 6.08 17.44 6.61
C HIS A 56 4.96 17.23 5.59
N ALA A 57 4.58 18.28 4.88
CA ALA A 57 3.49 18.25 3.90
C ALA A 57 3.86 17.39 2.69
N LEU A 58 2.99 16.47 2.32
CA LEU A 58 3.16 15.53 1.22
C LEU A 58 3.30 16.22 -0.16
N ASN A 59 2.58 17.36 -0.38
CA ASN A 59 2.58 18.11 -1.65
C ASN A 59 2.31 17.25 -2.90
N ARG A 60 1.58 16.13 -2.74
CA ARG A 60 1.27 15.13 -3.79
C ARG A 60 2.51 14.41 -4.35
N ASP A 61 3.65 14.45 -3.67
CA ASP A 61 4.90 13.77 -4.05
C ASP A 61 5.31 12.76 -2.98
N TRP A 62 4.89 11.52 -3.17
CA TRP A 62 5.19 10.41 -2.26
C TRP A 62 6.68 10.06 -2.25
N ALA A 63 7.38 10.21 -3.37
CA ALA A 63 8.81 9.94 -3.42
C ALA A 63 9.59 10.96 -2.58
N GLN A 64 9.27 12.24 -2.70
CA GLN A 64 9.87 13.29 -1.88
C GLN A 64 9.59 13.06 -0.39
N GLN A 65 8.36 12.65 -0.04
CA GLN A 65 7.98 12.35 1.35
C GLN A 65 8.82 11.20 1.93
N ARG A 66 9.02 10.10 1.17
CA ARG A 66 9.87 8.99 1.59
C ARG A 66 11.36 9.38 1.66
N MET A 67 11.86 10.15 0.70
CA MET A 67 13.23 10.65 0.74
C MET A 67 13.46 11.59 1.96
N PHE A 68 12.48 12.42 2.29
CA PHE A 68 12.52 13.21 3.52
C PHE A 68 12.55 12.30 4.76
N ALA A 69 11.72 11.25 4.82
CA ALA A 69 11.75 10.28 5.90
C ALA A 69 13.14 9.63 6.07
N ILE A 70 13.78 9.21 4.96
CA ILE A 70 15.14 8.66 4.99
C ILE A 70 16.14 9.67 5.59
N SER A 71 15.99 10.96 5.27
CA SER A 71 16.89 12.00 5.81
C SER A 71 16.79 12.17 7.32
N GLN A 72 15.63 11.82 7.92
CA GLN A 72 15.39 11.89 9.36
C GLN A 72 15.95 10.69 10.14
N ALA A 73 16.21 9.56 9.46
CA ALA A 73 16.72 8.33 10.06
C ALA A 73 18.16 8.49 10.54
N SER A 74 18.47 7.96 11.74
CA SER A 74 19.82 7.96 12.31
C SER A 74 20.53 6.61 12.22
N CYS A 75 19.78 5.52 12.03
CA CYS A 75 20.28 4.15 12.01
C CYS A 75 20.89 3.72 10.66
N GLU A 76 21.62 2.61 10.69
CA GLU A 76 22.25 2.02 9.48
C GLU A 76 21.23 1.41 8.52
N TRP A 77 20.15 0.88 9.06
CA TRP A 77 19.06 0.28 8.30
C TRP A 77 17.80 1.12 8.39
N ILE A 78 17.01 1.09 7.33
CA ILE A 78 15.69 1.69 7.30
C ILE A 78 14.64 0.62 6.97
N LEU A 79 13.49 0.71 7.63
CA LEU A 79 12.31 -0.09 7.37
C LEU A 79 11.12 0.84 7.11
N PHE A 80 10.57 0.82 5.90
CA PHE A 80 9.32 1.48 5.61
C PHE A 80 8.13 0.61 6.05
N VAL A 81 7.22 1.22 6.82
CA VAL A 81 5.92 0.62 7.20
C VAL A 81 4.85 1.67 6.99
N ASP A 82 3.77 1.35 6.28
CA ASP A 82 2.65 2.27 6.13
C ASP A 82 1.76 2.21 7.40
N ALA A 83 1.08 3.30 7.76
CA ALA A 83 0.37 3.39 9.04
C ALA A 83 -0.72 2.33 9.23
N ASP A 84 -1.25 1.80 8.11
CA ASP A 84 -2.23 0.72 8.06
C ASP A 84 -1.59 -0.68 7.89
N GLU A 85 -0.25 -0.81 8.10
CA GLU A 85 0.46 -2.08 8.06
C GLU A 85 0.86 -2.56 9.48
N ARG A 86 1.05 -3.90 9.64
CA ARG A 86 1.50 -4.56 10.89
C ARG A 86 2.57 -5.60 10.56
N VAL A 87 3.68 -5.56 11.29
CA VAL A 87 4.77 -6.53 11.17
C VAL A 87 4.43 -7.76 12.00
N SER A 88 4.32 -8.95 11.36
CA SER A 88 4.07 -10.20 12.11
C SER A 88 5.26 -10.59 12.96
N SER A 89 5.02 -11.36 14.04
CA SER A 89 6.09 -11.84 14.93
C SER A 89 7.16 -12.65 14.19
N GLU A 90 6.77 -13.45 13.19
CA GLU A 90 7.69 -14.19 12.33
C GLU A 90 8.56 -13.25 11.49
N LEU A 91 7.96 -12.17 10.94
CA LEU A 91 8.69 -11.16 10.16
C LEU A 91 9.63 -10.34 11.06
N GLN A 92 9.24 -10.05 12.31
CA GLN A 92 10.12 -9.39 13.29
C GLN A 92 11.40 -10.19 13.54
N VAL A 93 11.29 -11.51 13.72
CA VAL A 93 12.46 -12.40 13.87
C VAL A 93 13.31 -12.36 12.60
N SER A 94 12.70 -12.52 11.43
CA SER A 94 13.41 -12.49 10.15
C SER A 94 14.16 -11.17 9.91
N ILE A 95 13.58 -10.03 10.32
CA ILE A 95 14.22 -8.70 10.23
C ILE A 95 15.46 -8.65 11.13
N ARG A 96 15.32 -9.05 12.42
CA ARG A 96 16.45 -9.07 13.35
C ARG A 96 17.59 -9.96 12.87
N ASP A 97 17.29 -11.15 12.38
CA ASP A 97 18.26 -12.06 11.81
C ASP A 97 18.94 -11.52 10.56
N ALA A 98 18.20 -10.78 9.75
CA ALA A 98 18.72 -10.20 8.50
C ALA A 98 19.71 -9.07 8.76
N ILE A 99 19.41 -8.14 9.67
CA ILE A 99 20.29 -6.99 9.98
C ILE A 99 21.50 -7.37 10.84
N ALA A 100 21.46 -8.53 11.50
CA ALA A 100 22.60 -9.04 12.28
C ALA A 100 23.72 -9.64 11.42
N LYS A 101 23.45 -9.92 10.14
CA LYS A 101 24.44 -10.50 9.21
C LYS A 101 25.37 -9.44 8.67
N GLU A 102 26.61 -9.84 8.36
CA GLU A 102 27.60 -8.95 7.73
C GLU A 102 27.21 -8.60 6.28
N ASP A 103 26.61 -9.54 5.56
CA ASP A 103 26.14 -9.33 4.19
C ASP A 103 24.95 -8.39 4.15
N ARG A 104 25.02 -7.34 3.34
CA ARG A 104 23.97 -6.35 3.18
C ARG A 104 23.11 -6.63 1.96
N TYR A 105 21.79 -6.69 2.17
CA TYR A 105 20.79 -6.89 1.11
C TYR A 105 19.63 -5.91 1.29
N ALA A 106 18.91 -5.63 0.21
CA ALA A 106 17.58 -5.02 0.28
C ALA A 106 16.54 -6.16 0.34
N TYR A 107 15.57 -6.05 1.25
CA TYR A 107 14.67 -7.16 1.54
C TYR A 107 13.24 -6.89 1.13
N TRP A 108 12.72 -7.85 0.35
CA TRP A 108 11.31 -7.93 -0.03
C TRP A 108 10.52 -8.68 1.03
N MET A 109 9.35 -8.14 1.35
CA MET A 109 8.38 -8.74 2.26
C MET A 109 7.12 -9.13 1.50
N GLU A 110 6.45 -10.19 1.96
CA GLU A 110 5.14 -10.58 1.46
C GLU A 110 4.06 -9.83 2.23
N ARG A 111 3.30 -8.96 1.52
CA ARG A 111 2.26 -8.15 2.11
C ARG A 111 0.90 -8.81 1.88
N HIS A 112 0.21 -9.09 2.98
CA HIS A 112 -1.09 -9.75 3.01
C HIS A 112 -2.19 -8.75 3.29
N ASN A 113 -3.09 -8.58 2.33
CA ASN A 113 -4.19 -7.64 2.45
C ASN A 113 -5.30 -8.19 3.34
N ILE A 114 -5.75 -7.39 4.31
CA ILE A 114 -6.86 -7.67 5.20
C ILE A 114 -8.02 -6.75 4.86
N PHE A 115 -9.18 -7.34 4.60
CA PHE A 115 -10.42 -6.64 4.33
C PHE A 115 -11.40 -6.95 5.45
N HIS A 116 -11.72 -5.95 6.28
CA HIS A 116 -12.73 -6.06 7.33
C HIS A 116 -12.67 -7.41 8.06
N HIS A 117 -11.56 -7.71 8.74
CA HIS A 117 -11.28 -8.96 9.45
C HIS A 117 -11.10 -10.23 8.59
N ASN A 118 -11.18 -10.12 7.26
CA ASN A 118 -10.94 -11.25 6.38
C ASN A 118 -9.61 -11.11 5.66
N THR A 119 -8.79 -12.14 5.75
CA THR A 119 -7.55 -12.22 4.96
C THR A 119 -7.88 -12.87 3.62
N ALA A 120 -7.83 -12.09 2.54
CA ALA A 120 -7.91 -12.63 1.20
C ALA A 120 -6.51 -13.03 0.73
N THR A 121 -6.34 -14.28 0.31
CA THR A 121 -5.06 -14.84 -0.12
C THR A 121 -4.95 -14.99 -1.63
N HIS A 122 -6.04 -14.77 -2.35
CA HIS A 122 -6.16 -14.93 -3.79
C HIS A 122 -6.90 -13.75 -4.45
N GLY A 123 -7.10 -13.83 -5.74
CA GLY A 123 -7.89 -12.87 -6.49
C GLY A 123 -7.31 -11.46 -6.51
N SER A 124 -8.17 -10.46 -6.34
CA SER A 124 -7.79 -9.04 -6.41
C SER A 124 -6.99 -8.54 -5.21
N MET A 125 -7.11 -9.22 -4.07
CA MET A 125 -6.42 -8.87 -2.82
C MET A 125 -5.34 -9.88 -2.43
N ARG A 126 -4.89 -10.67 -3.41
CA ARG A 126 -3.78 -11.60 -3.19
C ARG A 126 -2.54 -10.88 -2.67
N PRO A 127 -1.71 -11.58 -1.89
CA PRO A 127 -0.46 -11.03 -1.39
C PRO A 127 0.40 -10.47 -2.53
N ASP A 128 1.06 -9.37 -2.27
CA ASP A 128 2.07 -8.78 -3.14
C ASP A 128 3.44 -8.72 -2.43
N LYS A 129 4.48 -8.42 -3.20
CA LYS A 129 5.84 -8.28 -2.69
C LYS A 129 6.21 -6.82 -2.68
N VAL A 130 6.64 -6.33 -1.52
CA VAL A 130 7.07 -4.94 -1.33
C VAL A 130 8.50 -4.89 -0.81
N LEU A 131 9.31 -3.98 -1.36
CA LEU A 131 10.66 -3.71 -0.88
C LEU A 131 10.55 -2.72 0.28
N ARG A 132 10.94 -3.13 1.50
CA ARG A 132 10.71 -2.31 2.69
C ARG A 132 11.93 -2.15 3.59
N LEU A 133 12.81 -3.17 3.72
CA LEU A 133 13.99 -3.12 4.58
C LEU A 133 15.25 -3.05 3.71
N MET A 134 16.12 -2.07 3.98
CA MET A 134 17.38 -1.90 3.25
C MET A 134 18.40 -1.08 4.05
N PRO A 135 19.69 -1.18 3.72
CA PRO A 135 20.69 -0.25 4.22
C PRO A 135 20.35 1.18 3.79
N LYS A 136 20.44 2.12 4.72
CA LYS A 136 20.09 3.53 4.48
C LYS A 136 20.89 4.16 3.34
N ASP A 137 22.19 3.86 3.26
CA ASP A 137 23.14 4.41 2.29
C ASP A 137 22.87 3.95 0.84
N GLY A 138 22.08 2.88 0.65
CA GLY A 138 21.70 2.37 -0.65
C GLY A 138 20.25 2.62 -1.03
N ALA A 139 19.50 3.36 -0.21
CA ALA A 139 18.08 3.56 -0.42
C ALA A 139 17.79 4.72 -1.40
N GLU A 140 16.97 4.47 -2.38
CA GLU A 140 16.51 5.44 -3.36
C GLU A 140 15.02 5.34 -3.56
N VAL A 141 14.34 6.50 -3.70
CA VAL A 141 12.92 6.56 -4.03
C VAL A 141 12.73 7.51 -5.20
N SER A 142 12.01 7.07 -6.22
CA SER A 142 11.78 7.84 -7.44
C SER A 142 10.33 7.72 -7.91
N GLY A 143 9.88 8.68 -8.74
CA GLY A 143 8.53 8.73 -9.29
C GLY A 143 7.58 9.59 -8.48
N VAL A 144 6.81 10.48 -9.13
CA VAL A 144 5.92 11.45 -8.46
C VAL A 144 4.58 10.84 -8.05
N VAL A 145 3.95 10.06 -8.94
CA VAL A 145 2.59 9.51 -8.74
C VAL A 145 2.61 8.03 -8.36
N HIS A 146 3.58 7.30 -8.88
CA HIS A 146 3.81 5.89 -8.56
C HIS A 146 5.27 5.79 -8.10
N GLU A 147 5.48 6.04 -6.80
CA GLU A 147 6.80 5.94 -6.24
C GLU A 147 7.33 4.51 -6.33
N THR A 148 8.59 4.40 -6.67
CA THR A 148 9.33 3.15 -6.70
C THR A 148 10.45 3.23 -5.69
N ILE A 149 10.41 2.36 -4.69
CA ILE A 149 11.49 2.16 -3.73
C ILE A 149 12.50 1.21 -4.39
N SER A 150 13.75 1.61 -4.43
CA SER A 150 14.87 0.82 -4.96
C SER A 150 16.06 0.86 -4.01
N SER A 151 17.02 -0.01 -4.23
CA SER A 151 18.26 -0.05 -3.48
C SER A 151 19.41 -0.46 -4.37
N SER A 152 20.60 0.08 -4.11
CA SER A 152 21.84 -0.35 -4.76
C SER A 152 22.29 -1.74 -4.30
N TYR A 153 21.71 -2.27 -3.22
CA TYR A 153 22.01 -3.59 -2.69
C TYR A 153 21.18 -4.68 -3.38
N PRO A 154 21.71 -5.92 -3.52
CA PRO A 154 20.97 -7.02 -4.11
C PRO A 154 19.74 -7.39 -3.27
N GLY A 155 18.66 -7.82 -3.95
CA GLY A 155 17.38 -8.14 -3.29
C GLY A 155 17.32 -9.57 -2.75
N LYS A 156 16.79 -9.74 -1.53
CA LYS A 156 16.40 -11.03 -0.94
C LYS A 156 14.98 -10.97 -0.39
N LYS A 157 14.33 -12.13 -0.21
CA LYS A 157 13.00 -12.22 0.45
C LYS A 157 13.20 -12.55 1.93
N LEU A 158 12.41 -11.91 2.80
CA LEU A 158 12.25 -12.29 4.21
C LEU A 158 11.08 -13.27 4.37
N GLU A 159 11.17 -14.10 5.39
CA GLU A 159 10.08 -14.93 5.86
C GLU A 159 9.16 -14.12 6.79
N GLY A 160 7.89 -14.57 6.92
CA GLY A 160 6.87 -13.87 7.66
C GLY A 160 6.03 -12.92 6.79
N LYS A 161 5.09 -12.22 7.43
CA LYS A 161 4.05 -11.45 6.74
C LYS A 161 4.01 -10.01 7.21
N LEU A 162 3.81 -9.10 6.27
CA LEU A 162 3.38 -7.74 6.54
C LEU A 162 1.87 -7.69 6.31
N PHE A 163 1.08 -7.49 7.35
CA PHE A 163 -0.37 -7.37 7.24
C PHE A 163 -0.75 -5.94 6.88
N HIS A 164 -1.62 -5.77 5.89
CA HIS A 164 -2.07 -4.47 5.40
C HIS A 164 -3.59 -4.36 5.52
N TYR A 165 -4.06 -3.51 6.39
CA TYR A 165 -5.47 -3.27 6.69
C TYR A 165 -6.07 -2.29 5.68
N THR A 166 -6.25 -2.76 4.46
CA THR A 166 -6.59 -1.94 3.27
C THR A 166 -7.93 -1.23 3.39
N TYR A 167 -8.90 -1.87 4.07
CA TYR A 167 -10.26 -1.36 4.22
C TYR A 167 -10.90 -1.80 5.54
N ASP A 168 -11.35 -0.84 6.33
CA ASP A 168 -12.06 -1.10 7.58
C ASP A 168 -13.50 -1.51 7.36
N ASN A 169 -14.14 -1.02 6.30
CA ASN A 169 -15.55 -1.25 6.00
C ASN A 169 -15.85 -1.10 4.51
N TRP A 170 -17.07 -1.53 4.14
CA TRP A 170 -17.55 -1.47 2.76
C TRP A 170 -17.74 -0.05 2.23
N GLU A 171 -18.12 0.90 3.06
CA GLU A 171 -18.32 2.29 2.65
C GLU A 171 -17.00 2.92 2.19
N GLN A 172 -15.93 2.71 2.94
CA GLN A 172 -14.57 3.13 2.57
C GLN A 172 -14.12 2.48 1.25
N TYR A 173 -14.37 1.16 1.09
CA TYR A 173 -14.06 0.44 -0.14
C TYR A 173 -14.80 1.03 -1.35
N LEU A 174 -16.12 1.25 -1.23
CA LEU A 174 -16.95 1.79 -2.31
C LEU A 174 -16.58 3.24 -2.64
N SER A 175 -16.29 4.07 -1.64
CA SER A 175 -15.82 5.44 -1.85
C SER A 175 -14.50 5.49 -2.61
N LYS A 176 -13.51 4.70 -2.19
CA LYS A 176 -12.23 4.54 -2.91
C LYS A 176 -12.48 4.02 -4.35
N MET A 177 -13.31 3.00 -4.52
CA MET A 177 -13.66 2.46 -5.84
C MET A 177 -14.24 3.53 -6.75
N ASN A 178 -15.19 4.33 -6.25
CA ASN A 178 -15.79 5.40 -7.04
C ASN A 178 -14.76 6.45 -7.46
N ARG A 179 -13.90 6.89 -6.55
CA ARG A 179 -12.81 7.85 -6.83
C ARG A 179 -11.80 7.31 -7.86
N TYR A 180 -11.32 6.08 -7.67
CA TYR A 180 -10.33 5.50 -8.59
C TYR A 180 -10.90 5.20 -9.98
N THR A 181 -12.18 4.85 -10.09
CA THR A 181 -12.82 4.68 -11.40
C THR A 181 -12.97 5.99 -12.14
N THR A 182 -13.19 7.13 -11.43
CA THR A 182 -13.21 8.47 -12.01
C THR A 182 -11.81 8.85 -12.54
N ILE A 183 -10.79 8.78 -11.70
CA ILE A 183 -9.41 9.09 -12.07
C ILE A 183 -8.96 8.26 -13.29
N ALA A 184 -9.23 6.95 -13.28
CA ALA A 184 -8.85 6.08 -14.39
C ALA A 184 -9.62 6.37 -15.69
N ALA A 185 -10.88 6.81 -15.59
CA ALA A 185 -11.67 7.22 -16.76
C ALA A 185 -11.15 8.53 -17.35
N GLU A 186 -10.80 9.51 -16.51
CA GLU A 186 -10.20 10.79 -16.92
C GLU A 186 -8.85 10.56 -17.59
N GLN A 187 -7.95 9.78 -17.00
CA GLN A 187 -6.65 9.43 -17.60
C GLN A 187 -6.82 8.74 -18.96
N TYR A 188 -7.80 7.84 -19.09
CA TYR A 188 -8.08 7.19 -20.37
C TYR A 188 -8.66 8.16 -21.41
N TYR A 189 -9.47 9.14 -20.98
CA TYR A 189 -10.00 10.18 -21.83
C TYR A 189 -8.89 11.11 -22.34
N GLU A 190 -8.02 11.60 -21.46
CA GLU A 190 -6.85 12.42 -21.78
C GLU A 190 -5.87 11.70 -22.72
N ALA A 191 -5.68 10.40 -22.52
CA ALA A 191 -4.88 9.54 -23.42
C ALA A 191 -5.56 9.24 -24.76
N GLY A 192 -6.72 9.81 -25.04
CA GLY A 192 -7.45 9.63 -26.30
C GLY A 192 -8.02 8.21 -26.51
N LYS A 193 -8.11 7.40 -25.46
CA LYS A 193 -8.61 6.03 -25.54
C LYS A 193 -10.11 6.01 -25.81
N ARG A 194 -10.52 5.37 -26.91
CA ARG A 194 -11.92 5.22 -27.27
C ARG A 194 -12.56 4.02 -26.53
N CYS A 195 -13.78 4.22 -26.01
CA CYS A 195 -14.59 3.18 -25.36
C CYS A 195 -15.62 2.58 -26.34
N SER A 196 -15.59 1.26 -26.47
CA SER A 196 -16.59 0.50 -27.20
C SER A 196 -17.61 -0.09 -26.21
N PHE A 197 -18.92 0.11 -26.46
CA PHE A 197 -19.95 -0.41 -25.57
C PHE A 197 -19.85 -1.91 -25.38
N PHE A 198 -19.83 -2.71 -26.45
CA PHE A 198 -19.77 -4.16 -26.34
C PHE A 198 -18.43 -4.66 -25.75
N LYS A 199 -17.33 -4.19 -26.27
CA LYS A 199 -16.01 -4.67 -25.86
C LYS A 199 -15.65 -4.25 -24.45
N ASP A 200 -15.85 -2.97 -24.11
CA ASP A 200 -15.28 -2.40 -22.90
C ASP A 200 -16.29 -2.39 -21.73
N ILE A 201 -17.60 -2.33 -22.00
CA ILE A 201 -18.63 -2.30 -20.94
C ILE A 201 -19.20 -3.71 -20.68
N LEU A 202 -19.25 -4.61 -21.67
CA LEU A 202 -19.79 -5.96 -21.49
C LEU A 202 -18.71 -7.04 -21.40
N LEU A 203 -17.82 -7.13 -22.39
CA LEU A 203 -16.86 -8.26 -22.44
C LEU A 203 -15.70 -8.09 -21.46
N ARG A 204 -15.10 -6.90 -21.32
CA ARG A 204 -13.98 -6.69 -20.42
C ARG A 204 -14.30 -6.94 -18.95
N PRO A 205 -15.43 -6.46 -18.39
CA PRO A 205 -15.78 -6.76 -17.01
C PRO A 205 -15.98 -8.26 -16.77
N SER A 206 -16.64 -8.95 -17.71
CA SER A 206 -16.84 -10.40 -17.63
C SER A 206 -15.51 -11.15 -17.63
N TRP A 207 -14.58 -10.75 -18.50
CA TRP A 207 -13.22 -11.28 -18.50
C TRP A 207 -12.46 -10.95 -17.20
N ALA A 208 -12.60 -9.71 -16.66
CA ALA A 208 -11.97 -9.31 -15.42
C ALA A 208 -12.47 -10.16 -14.24
N PHE A 209 -13.78 -10.39 -14.15
CA PHE A 209 -14.36 -11.31 -13.16
C PHE A 209 -13.79 -12.72 -13.30
N PHE A 210 -13.85 -13.31 -14.50
CA PHE A 210 -13.34 -14.65 -14.75
C PHE A 210 -11.86 -14.79 -14.39
N LYS A 211 -11.05 -13.81 -14.80
CA LYS A 211 -9.63 -13.77 -14.50
C LYS A 211 -9.38 -13.79 -12.98
N ILE A 212 -10.07 -12.94 -12.23
CA ILE A 212 -9.83 -12.81 -10.78
C ILE A 212 -10.41 -14.00 -10.03
N TYR A 213 -11.64 -14.38 -10.33
CA TYR A 213 -12.35 -15.44 -9.61
C TYR A 213 -11.77 -16.82 -9.90
N ILE A 214 -11.49 -17.12 -11.19
CA ILE A 214 -10.99 -18.43 -11.61
C ILE A 214 -9.47 -18.44 -11.71
N LEU A 215 -8.88 -17.64 -12.64
CA LEU A 215 -7.46 -17.76 -12.97
C LEU A 215 -6.53 -17.29 -11.85
N GLN A 216 -6.97 -16.36 -11.01
CA GLN A 216 -6.23 -15.87 -9.84
C GLN A 216 -6.69 -16.52 -8.53
N GLY A 217 -7.51 -17.56 -8.61
CA GLY A 217 -7.90 -18.37 -7.47
C GLY A 217 -8.88 -17.69 -6.48
N GLY A 218 -9.54 -16.59 -6.84
CA GLY A 218 -10.50 -15.92 -5.94
C GLY A 218 -11.59 -16.87 -5.41
N CYS A 219 -11.93 -17.95 -6.14
CA CYS A 219 -12.86 -18.98 -5.68
C CYS A 219 -12.35 -19.74 -4.44
N LEU A 220 -11.06 -19.77 -4.18
CA LEU A 220 -10.46 -20.44 -3.02
C LEU A 220 -10.65 -19.63 -1.72
N ASP A 221 -10.92 -18.33 -1.81
CA ASP A 221 -11.23 -17.47 -0.66
C ASP A 221 -12.73 -17.55 -0.26
N GLY A 222 -13.47 -18.50 -0.80
CA GLY A 222 -14.88 -18.74 -0.47
C GLY A 222 -15.80 -17.56 -0.83
N ARG A 223 -16.71 -17.20 0.09
CA ARG A 223 -17.69 -16.14 -0.15
C ARG A 223 -17.08 -14.76 -0.36
N ILE A 224 -16.02 -14.42 0.39
CA ILE A 224 -15.37 -13.14 0.26
C ILE A 224 -14.66 -13.01 -1.10
N GLY A 225 -14.04 -14.07 -1.59
CA GLY A 225 -13.41 -14.08 -2.90
C GLY A 225 -14.42 -13.88 -4.04
N PHE A 226 -15.62 -14.47 -3.94
CA PHE A 226 -16.72 -14.21 -4.89
C PHE A 226 -17.14 -12.73 -4.85
N VAL A 227 -17.40 -12.19 -3.65
CA VAL A 227 -17.83 -10.81 -3.47
C VAL A 227 -16.80 -9.82 -4.01
N LEU A 228 -15.52 -9.99 -3.67
CA LEU A 228 -14.44 -9.12 -4.16
C LEU A 228 -14.27 -9.20 -5.69
N SER A 229 -14.46 -10.40 -6.26
CA SER A 229 -14.43 -10.58 -7.73
C SER A 229 -15.60 -9.89 -8.42
N LEU A 230 -16.80 -9.93 -7.80
CA LEU A 230 -17.98 -9.21 -8.28
C LEU A 230 -17.77 -7.69 -8.21
N TYR A 231 -17.21 -7.19 -7.13
CA TYR A 231 -16.88 -5.76 -7.02
C TYR A 231 -15.80 -5.32 -8.03
N HIS A 232 -14.87 -6.19 -8.38
CA HIS A 232 -13.91 -5.90 -9.44
C HIS A 232 -14.56 -5.85 -10.83
N TYR A 233 -15.60 -6.69 -11.07
CA TYR A 233 -16.45 -6.57 -12.24
C TYR A 233 -17.12 -5.19 -12.27
N ILE A 234 -17.77 -4.79 -11.17
CA ILE A 234 -18.45 -3.49 -11.04
C ILE A 234 -17.46 -2.33 -11.24
N TYR A 235 -16.26 -2.41 -10.65
CA TYR A 235 -15.17 -1.44 -10.86
C TYR A 235 -14.87 -1.26 -12.36
N THR A 236 -14.75 -2.38 -13.06
CA THR A 236 -14.42 -2.37 -14.51
C THR A 236 -15.56 -1.77 -15.32
N VAL A 237 -16.80 -2.15 -15.06
CA VAL A 237 -18.00 -1.54 -15.68
C VAL A 237 -18.01 -0.02 -15.43
N THR A 238 -17.94 0.39 -14.15
CA THR A 238 -18.05 1.79 -13.73
C THR A 238 -16.99 2.66 -14.42
N LYS A 239 -15.74 2.20 -14.46
CA LYS A 239 -14.64 2.90 -15.13
C LYS A 239 -14.94 3.15 -16.62
N TYR A 240 -15.38 2.13 -17.35
CA TYR A 240 -15.65 2.27 -18.78
C TYR A 240 -16.97 2.98 -19.08
N VAL A 241 -17.97 2.88 -18.22
CA VAL A 241 -19.18 3.72 -18.31
C VAL A 241 -18.81 5.19 -18.13
N LYS A 242 -18.01 5.54 -17.12
CA LYS A 242 -17.53 6.92 -16.94
C LYS A 242 -16.75 7.41 -18.17
N LEU A 243 -15.83 6.60 -18.70
CA LEU A 243 -15.10 6.94 -19.92
C LEU A 243 -16.04 7.17 -21.12
N TYR A 244 -17.06 6.31 -21.29
CA TYR A 244 -18.05 6.43 -22.36
C TYR A 244 -18.84 7.74 -22.27
N TYR A 245 -19.23 8.14 -21.05
CA TYR A 245 -19.94 9.42 -20.84
C TYR A 245 -19.02 10.63 -21.01
N LEU A 246 -17.77 10.59 -20.51
CA LEU A 246 -16.77 11.65 -20.77
C LEU A 246 -16.59 11.94 -22.28
N GLN A 247 -16.56 10.88 -23.10
CA GLN A 247 -16.44 11.04 -24.56
C GLN A 247 -17.67 11.67 -25.21
N ARG A 248 -18.86 11.45 -24.66
CA ARG A 248 -20.11 12.05 -25.15
C ARG A 248 -20.33 13.47 -24.67
N SER A 249 -19.93 13.75 -23.42
CA SER A 249 -20.11 15.07 -22.79
C SER A 249 -18.93 16.02 -23.00
N LYS A 250 -17.99 15.68 -23.90
CA LYS A 250 -16.78 16.47 -24.19
C LYS A 250 -15.95 16.79 -22.92
N GLY A 251 -15.82 15.80 -22.03
CA GLY A 251 -14.97 15.90 -20.84
C GLY A 251 -15.69 16.29 -19.54
N GLN A 252 -17.02 16.29 -19.52
CA GLN A 252 -17.81 16.50 -18.30
C GLN A 252 -18.41 15.17 -17.82
N LEU A 253 -18.20 14.83 -16.53
CA LEU A 253 -18.83 13.68 -15.85
C LEU A 253 -20.05 14.15 -15.09
#